data_49c1e5e3c16289d2c5a2dd0fda87d2f5
#
_entry.id   49c1e5e3c16289d2c5a2dd0fda87d2f5
#
_cell.length_a   1.000
_cell.length_b   1.000
_cell.length_c   1.000
_cell.angle_alpha   90.00
_cell.angle_beta   90.00
_cell.angle_gamma   90.00
#
_symmetry.space_group_name_H-M   'P 1'
#
loop_
_entity.id
_entity.type
_entity.pdbx_description
1 polymer ?
#
loop_
_entity_poly.entity_id
_entity_poly.type
_entity_poly.pdbx_seq_one_letter_code
_entity_poly.pdbx_strand_id
1 'polypeptide(L)'
;LTITKSVQPIIWYDNIFTKDEYKGALKNALLLFTDELNFPIYFHCALGRDRTGTLAFILLGLCGCDQATLYKEYMLTYFSVRGNTDGAGAGALLYNIDSLYYGFKLYKDKTMSLTENIEAYLLDIGLTTDNIQSIKKNLLE
;
A
#
# COMPACT_ATOMS: atom_id res chain seq x y z
N LEU A 1 -6.40 -3.19 23.49
CA LEU A 1 -7.62 -3.60 22.77
C LEU A 1 -7.21 -4.07 21.39
N THR A 2 -7.24 -5.38 21.13
CA THR A 2 -6.91 -5.91 19.80
C THR A 2 -8.18 -5.79 18.94
N ILE A 3 -8.27 -4.78 18.08
CA ILE A 3 -9.37 -4.70 17.12
C ILE A 3 -8.99 -5.56 15.92
N THR A 4 -9.51 -6.78 15.87
CA THR A 4 -9.39 -7.64 14.69
C THR A 4 -10.47 -7.24 13.68
N LYS A 5 -10.18 -6.26 12.83
CA LYS A 5 -11.02 -6.01 11.66
C LYS A 5 -10.47 -6.83 10.50
N SER A 6 -11.19 -7.91 10.15
CA SER A 6 -10.92 -8.64 8.91
C SER A 6 -11.34 -7.78 7.73
N VAL A 7 -10.37 -7.25 6.99
CA VAL A 7 -10.60 -6.61 5.70
C VAL A 7 -10.46 -7.71 4.64
N GLN A 8 -11.52 -7.89 3.84
CA GLN A 8 -11.58 -8.91 2.78
C GLN A 8 -10.49 -8.75 1.72
N PRO A 9 -10.10 -9.81 1.02
CA PRO A 9 -8.82 -9.92 0.34
C PRO A 9 -8.70 -9.01 -0.88
N ILE A 10 -7.71 -8.15 -0.86
CA ILE A 10 -7.14 -7.50 -2.04
C ILE A 10 -6.11 -8.47 -2.60
N ILE A 11 -6.29 -8.98 -3.81
CA ILE A 11 -5.40 -10.02 -4.27
C ILE A 11 -4.61 -9.69 -5.52
N TRP A 12 -4.92 -8.69 -6.28
CA TRP A 12 -4.16 -8.39 -7.49
C TRP A 12 -3.84 -6.91 -7.57
N TYR A 13 -2.60 -6.62 -7.86
CA TYR A 13 -2.03 -5.27 -7.88
C TYR A 13 -2.81 -4.30 -8.78
N ASP A 14 -3.38 -4.80 -9.89
CA ASP A 14 -4.21 -4.00 -10.80
C ASP A 14 -5.64 -3.77 -10.28
N ASN A 15 -6.13 -4.63 -9.39
CA ASN A 15 -7.51 -4.56 -8.91
C ASN A 15 -7.77 -3.32 -8.03
N ILE A 16 -6.77 -2.82 -7.33
CA ILE A 16 -6.92 -1.58 -6.56
C ILE A 16 -7.22 -0.38 -7.46
N PHE A 17 -6.84 -0.42 -8.73
CA PHE A 17 -7.14 0.65 -9.70
C PHE A 17 -8.47 0.45 -10.41
N THR A 18 -8.95 -0.78 -10.53
CA THR A 18 -10.05 -1.14 -11.45
C THR A 18 -11.33 -1.60 -10.77
N LYS A 19 -11.27 -2.11 -9.52
CA LYS A 19 -12.41 -2.71 -8.83
C LYS A 19 -12.79 -1.97 -7.57
N ASP A 20 -14.04 -1.52 -7.49
CA ASP A 20 -14.52 -0.69 -6.38
C ASP A 20 -14.51 -1.39 -5.03
N GLU A 21 -14.73 -2.72 -4.99
CA GLU A 21 -14.65 -3.48 -3.74
C GLU A 21 -13.23 -3.42 -3.13
N TYR A 22 -12.18 -3.47 -3.97
CA TYR A 22 -10.79 -3.39 -3.51
C TYR A 22 -10.41 -1.95 -3.11
N LYS A 23 -10.89 -0.96 -3.84
CA LYS A 23 -10.75 0.46 -3.47
C LYS A 23 -11.39 0.73 -2.12
N GLY A 24 -12.62 0.22 -1.89
CA GLY A 24 -13.33 0.34 -0.63
C GLY A 24 -12.60 -0.34 0.53
N ALA A 25 -12.08 -1.55 0.32
CA ALA A 25 -11.30 -2.27 1.33
C ALA A 25 -10.00 -1.54 1.69
N LEU A 26 -9.30 -1.03 0.69
CA LEU A 26 -8.08 -0.24 0.87
C LEU A 26 -8.35 1.07 1.62
N LYS A 27 -9.39 1.81 1.21
CA LYS A 27 -9.84 3.00 1.92
C LYS A 27 -10.08 2.73 3.41
N ASN A 28 -10.84 1.67 3.73
CA ASN A 28 -11.15 1.32 5.11
C ASN A 28 -9.89 0.98 5.92
N ALA A 29 -8.92 0.30 5.30
CA ALA A 29 -7.64 0.01 5.94
C ALA A 29 -6.85 1.30 6.22
N LEU A 30 -6.77 2.21 5.24
CA LEU A 30 -6.05 3.48 5.39
C LEU A 30 -6.68 4.42 6.42
N LEU A 31 -8.00 4.42 6.55
CA LEU A 31 -8.70 5.21 7.58
C LEU A 31 -8.29 4.84 9.01
N LEU A 32 -7.77 3.62 9.26
CA LEU A 32 -7.26 3.26 10.59
C LEU A 32 -6.00 4.05 10.96
N PHE A 33 -5.24 4.52 9.98
CA PHE A 33 -4.01 5.30 10.18
C PHE A 33 -4.26 6.79 10.42
N THR A 34 -5.50 7.24 10.32
CA THR A 34 -5.85 8.65 10.58
C THR A 34 -5.96 9.00 12.05
N ASP A 35 -6.16 8.01 12.92
CA ASP A 35 -6.34 8.20 14.36
C ASP A 35 -5.08 7.75 15.11
N GLU A 36 -4.42 8.67 15.79
CA GLU A 36 -3.23 8.41 16.60
C GLU A 36 -3.47 7.40 17.72
N LEU A 37 -4.70 7.29 18.21
CA LEU A 37 -5.07 6.33 19.26
C LEU A 37 -5.05 4.88 18.78
N ASN A 38 -5.01 4.64 17.47
CA ASN A 38 -4.88 3.30 16.92
C ASN A 38 -3.43 2.77 16.94
N PHE A 39 -2.45 3.62 17.18
CA PHE A 39 -1.03 3.22 17.17
C PHE A 39 -0.59 2.60 18.50
N PRO A 40 0.30 1.60 18.46
CA PRO A 40 0.93 1.05 17.26
C PRO A 40 -0.02 0.14 16.46
N ILE A 41 0.01 0.27 15.12
CA ILE A 41 -0.77 -0.55 14.19
C ILE A 41 0.08 -1.69 13.68
N TYR A 42 -0.39 -2.93 13.88
CA TYR A 42 0.17 -4.12 13.25
C TYR A 42 -0.77 -4.62 12.16
N PHE A 43 -0.28 -4.73 10.94
CA PHE A 43 -1.04 -5.25 9.81
C PHE A 43 -0.28 -6.37 9.09
N HIS A 44 -1.02 -7.36 8.63
CA HIS A 44 -0.47 -8.52 7.94
C HIS A 44 -1.50 -9.15 7.00
N CYS A 45 -1.03 -10.00 6.11
CA CYS A 45 -1.85 -10.93 5.34
C CYS A 45 -1.31 -12.36 5.51
N ALA A 46 -1.67 -13.29 4.64
CA ALA A 46 -1.22 -14.67 4.76
C ALA A 46 0.30 -14.82 4.55
N LEU A 47 0.85 -14.17 3.52
CA LEU A 47 2.27 -14.25 3.15
C LEU A 47 3.09 -13.02 3.54
N GLY A 48 2.44 -11.95 3.97
CA GLY A 48 3.10 -10.66 4.22
C GLY A 48 3.57 -9.93 2.96
N ARG A 49 3.22 -10.40 1.78
CA ARG A 49 3.72 -9.94 0.48
C ARG A 49 2.72 -9.07 -0.27
N ASP A 50 1.57 -9.65 -0.65
CA ASP A 50 0.68 -9.00 -1.63
C ASP A 50 -0.14 -7.86 -1.00
N ARG A 51 -1.11 -8.18 -0.15
CA ARG A 51 -1.96 -7.18 0.54
C ARG A 51 -1.15 -6.29 1.47
N THR A 52 -0.27 -6.90 2.25
CA THR A 52 0.63 -6.20 3.18
C THR A 52 1.59 -5.31 2.40
N GLY A 53 2.24 -5.84 1.35
CA GLY A 53 3.16 -5.09 0.51
C GLY A 53 2.48 -3.94 -0.22
N THR A 54 1.24 -4.12 -0.71
CA THR A 54 0.46 -3.04 -1.33
C THR A 54 0.19 -1.90 -0.34
N LEU A 55 -0.26 -2.23 0.88
CA LEU A 55 -0.52 -1.21 1.90
C LEU A 55 0.77 -0.51 2.33
N ALA A 56 1.84 -1.27 2.58
CA ALA A 56 3.16 -0.72 2.91
C ALA A 56 3.68 0.21 1.81
N PHE A 57 3.57 -0.20 0.54
CA PHE A 57 3.96 0.63 -0.61
C PHE A 57 3.24 1.98 -0.63
N ILE A 58 1.92 1.98 -0.42
CA ILE A 58 1.13 3.21 -0.40
C ILE A 58 1.54 4.12 0.76
N LEU A 59 1.68 3.57 1.97
CA LEU A 59 2.07 4.34 3.15
C LEU A 59 3.47 4.95 3.00
N LEU A 60 4.44 4.16 2.55
CA LEU A 60 5.81 4.63 2.31
C LEU A 60 5.89 5.65 1.16
N GLY A 61 5.18 5.40 0.05
CA GLY A 61 5.12 6.33 -1.06
C GLY A 61 4.44 7.65 -0.71
N LEU A 62 3.41 7.60 0.15
CA LEU A 62 2.74 8.77 0.70
C LEU A 62 3.69 9.60 1.59
N CYS A 63 4.58 8.93 2.32
CA CYS A 63 5.62 9.57 3.14
C CYS A 63 6.83 10.06 2.31
N GLY A 64 6.81 9.92 0.99
CA GLY A 64 7.84 10.45 0.10
C GLY A 64 9.05 9.54 -0.10
N CYS A 65 8.95 8.25 0.23
CA CYS A 65 10.03 7.29 -0.05
C CYS A 65 10.28 7.19 -1.56
N ASP A 66 11.55 7.11 -1.93
CA ASP A 66 11.96 6.97 -3.32
C ASP A 66 11.75 5.54 -3.86
N GLN A 67 11.84 5.40 -5.18
CA GLN A 67 11.66 4.12 -5.86
C GLN A 67 12.57 3.03 -5.30
N ALA A 68 13.84 3.35 -5.06
CA ALA A 68 14.81 2.36 -4.59
C ALA A 68 14.44 1.81 -3.21
N THR A 69 13.97 2.67 -2.32
CA THR A 69 13.49 2.29 -0.99
C THR A 69 12.22 1.42 -1.06
N LEU A 70 11.24 1.80 -1.88
CA LEU A 70 10.00 1.04 -2.08
C LEU A 70 10.28 -0.36 -2.63
N TYR A 71 11.17 -0.47 -3.63
CA TYR A 71 11.55 -1.75 -4.21
C TYR A 71 12.31 -2.62 -3.21
N LYS A 72 13.27 -2.03 -2.50
CA LYS A 72 14.04 -2.75 -1.48
C LYS A 72 13.14 -3.32 -0.39
N GLU A 73 12.22 -2.52 0.14
CA GLU A 73 11.28 -2.94 1.17
C GLU A 73 10.41 -4.12 0.68
N TYR A 74 9.79 -3.97 -0.48
CA TYR A 74 8.96 -5.03 -1.06
C TYR A 74 9.75 -6.32 -1.31
N MET A 75 10.96 -6.22 -1.87
CA MET A 75 11.82 -7.37 -2.18
C MET A 75 12.34 -8.08 -0.93
N LEU A 76 12.34 -7.46 0.26
CA LEU A 76 12.68 -8.15 1.51
C LEU A 76 11.76 -9.34 1.80
N THR A 77 10.54 -9.35 1.27
CA THR A 77 9.64 -10.49 1.40
C THR A 77 10.19 -11.78 0.75
N TYR A 78 11.09 -11.65 -0.23
CA TYR A 78 11.76 -12.80 -0.86
C TYR A 78 12.58 -13.63 0.14
N PHE A 79 13.13 -12.99 1.16
CA PHE A 79 13.95 -13.66 2.17
C PHE A 79 13.13 -14.31 3.29
N SER A 80 11.82 -14.08 3.33
CA SER A 80 10.95 -14.72 4.31
C SER A 80 10.58 -16.14 3.86
N VAL A 81 10.55 -17.07 4.83
CA VAL A 81 10.15 -18.47 4.58
C VAL A 81 8.75 -18.55 3.95
N ARG A 82 7.85 -17.65 4.34
CA ARG A 82 6.47 -17.62 3.86
C ARG A 82 6.31 -16.81 2.57
N GLY A 83 7.08 -15.75 2.39
CA GLY A 83 6.96 -14.85 1.23
C GLY A 83 7.37 -15.48 -0.10
N ASN A 84 8.12 -16.58 -0.06
CA ASN A 84 8.62 -17.31 -1.23
C ASN A 84 8.07 -18.74 -1.36
N THR A 85 7.02 -19.11 -0.62
CA THR A 85 6.49 -20.49 -0.56
C THR A 85 5.70 -20.93 -1.79
N ASP A 86 5.25 -20.01 -2.63
CA ASP A 86 4.48 -20.30 -3.84
C ASP A 86 5.36 -20.50 -5.08
N GLY A 87 6.69 -20.58 -4.90
CA GLY A 87 7.64 -20.72 -6.00
C GLY A 87 7.78 -19.48 -6.88
N ALA A 88 7.19 -18.36 -6.46
CA ALA A 88 7.37 -17.08 -7.13
C ALA A 88 8.83 -16.65 -6.97
N GLY A 89 9.64 -16.81 -8.00
CA GLY A 89 11.02 -16.32 -8.02
C GLY A 89 11.09 -14.79 -7.96
N ALA A 90 12.29 -14.26 -7.76
CA ALA A 90 12.55 -12.81 -7.72
C ALA A 90 11.93 -12.05 -8.90
N GLY A 91 11.84 -12.67 -10.09
CA GLY A 91 11.21 -12.06 -11.26
C GLY A 91 9.72 -11.79 -11.11
N ALA A 92 8.98 -12.69 -10.46
CA ALA A 92 7.55 -12.47 -10.18
C ALA A 92 7.34 -11.35 -9.16
N LEU A 93 8.20 -11.25 -8.15
CA LEU A 93 8.16 -10.15 -7.18
C LEU A 93 8.48 -8.80 -7.84
N LEU A 94 9.46 -8.76 -8.74
CA LEU A 94 9.77 -7.56 -9.52
C LEU A 94 8.57 -7.15 -10.40
N TYR A 95 7.93 -8.10 -11.07
CA TYR A 95 6.72 -7.81 -11.85
C TYR A 95 5.60 -7.20 -10.99
N ASN A 96 5.41 -7.72 -9.80
CA ASN A 96 4.37 -7.21 -8.89
C ASN A 96 4.65 -5.79 -8.42
N ILE A 97 5.88 -5.52 -7.98
CA ILE A 97 6.26 -4.16 -7.53
C ILE A 97 6.28 -3.16 -8.69
N ASP A 98 6.68 -3.58 -9.90
CA ASP A 98 6.59 -2.77 -11.10
C ASP A 98 5.14 -2.39 -11.39
N SER A 99 4.19 -3.34 -11.28
CA SER A 99 2.76 -3.07 -11.49
C SER A 99 2.24 -2.01 -10.50
N LEU A 100 2.63 -2.09 -9.22
CA LEU A 100 2.29 -1.06 -8.23
C LEU A 100 2.93 0.29 -8.57
N TYR A 101 4.22 0.28 -8.79
CA TYR A 101 4.98 1.51 -9.02
C TYR A 101 4.47 2.27 -10.25
N TYR A 102 4.37 1.60 -11.39
CA TYR A 102 3.91 2.24 -12.62
C TYR A 102 2.41 2.53 -12.61
N GLY A 103 1.61 1.70 -11.95
CA GLY A 103 0.21 1.97 -11.73
C GLY A 103 -0.02 3.30 -11.01
N PHE A 104 0.72 3.57 -9.94
CA PHE A 104 0.66 4.86 -9.26
C PHE A 104 1.39 5.96 -10.01
N LYS A 105 2.59 5.72 -10.53
CA LYS A 105 3.38 6.74 -11.24
C LYS A 105 2.66 7.34 -12.44
N LEU A 106 1.80 6.57 -13.08
CA LEU A 106 1.02 6.98 -14.26
C LEU A 106 -0.45 7.27 -13.95
N TYR A 107 -0.84 7.26 -12.67
CA TYR A 107 -2.25 7.28 -12.28
C TYR A 107 -3.00 8.52 -12.77
N LYS A 108 -2.58 9.69 -12.38
CA LYS A 108 -3.22 10.95 -12.76
C LYS A 108 -2.45 11.65 -13.88
N ASP A 109 -1.17 11.88 -13.64
CA ASP A 109 -0.27 12.52 -14.59
C ASP A 109 1.17 12.01 -14.39
N LYS A 110 1.81 11.60 -15.49
CA LYS A 110 3.19 11.11 -15.50
C LYS A 110 4.23 12.14 -15.06
N THR A 111 3.91 13.44 -15.12
CA THR A 111 4.80 14.53 -14.72
C THR A 111 4.76 14.78 -13.21
N MET A 112 3.71 14.34 -12.53
CA MET A 112 3.59 14.42 -11.09
C MET A 112 4.59 13.47 -10.41
N SER A 113 4.98 13.79 -9.19
CA SER A 113 5.72 12.86 -8.32
C SER A 113 4.88 11.61 -8.01
N LEU A 114 5.53 10.55 -7.55
CA LEU A 114 4.82 9.35 -7.08
C LEU A 114 3.87 9.68 -5.92
N THR A 115 4.33 10.50 -4.97
CA THR A 115 3.52 10.92 -3.81
C THR A 115 2.27 11.67 -4.25
N GLU A 116 2.38 12.63 -5.15
CA GLU A 116 1.23 13.39 -5.67
C GLU A 116 0.23 12.48 -6.39
N ASN A 117 0.70 11.52 -7.17
CA ASN A 117 -0.17 10.54 -7.83
C ASN A 117 -0.85 9.59 -6.83
N ILE A 118 -0.16 9.18 -5.76
CA ILE A 118 -0.76 8.41 -4.66
C ILE A 118 -1.83 9.26 -3.97
N GLU A 119 -1.56 10.50 -3.62
CA GLU A 119 -2.54 11.40 -3.02
C GLU A 119 -3.78 11.57 -3.91
N ALA A 120 -3.60 11.78 -5.22
CA ALA A 120 -4.69 11.86 -6.18
C ALA A 120 -5.55 10.58 -6.19
N TYR A 121 -4.90 9.42 -6.18
CA TYR A 121 -5.59 8.13 -6.10
C TYR A 121 -6.39 8.00 -4.78
N LEU A 122 -5.80 8.39 -3.64
CA LEU A 122 -6.47 8.31 -2.35
C LEU A 122 -7.70 9.21 -2.28
N LEU A 123 -7.64 10.40 -2.87
CA LEU A 123 -8.80 11.29 -3.01
C LEU A 123 -9.88 10.65 -3.91
N ASP A 124 -9.51 10.06 -5.04
CA ASP A 124 -10.43 9.42 -5.98
C ASP A 124 -11.15 8.18 -5.36
N ILE A 125 -10.51 7.46 -4.44
CA ILE A 125 -11.17 6.38 -3.69
C ILE A 125 -11.95 6.87 -2.46
N GLY A 126 -11.98 8.17 -2.22
CA GLY A 126 -12.83 8.83 -1.25
C GLY A 126 -12.23 9.09 0.13
N LEU A 127 -10.89 9.14 0.26
CA LEU A 127 -10.27 9.81 1.40
C LEU A 127 -10.37 11.33 1.22
N THR A 128 -10.33 12.06 2.33
CA THR A 128 -10.24 13.53 2.30
C THR A 128 -8.78 13.98 2.41
N THR A 129 -8.53 15.23 2.08
CA THR A 129 -7.21 15.86 2.29
C THR A 129 -6.80 15.76 3.77
N ASP A 130 -7.75 15.98 4.70
CA ASP A 130 -7.48 15.88 6.13
C ASP A 130 -7.09 14.47 6.55
N ASN A 131 -7.74 13.43 5.97
CA ASN A 131 -7.35 12.04 6.20
C ASN A 131 -5.91 11.80 5.76
N ILE A 132 -5.54 12.25 4.56
CA ILE A 132 -4.19 12.09 4.01
C ILE A 132 -3.15 12.78 4.90
N GLN A 133 -3.42 14.01 5.34
CA GLN A 133 -2.51 14.75 6.22
C GLN A 133 -2.38 14.07 7.59
N SER A 134 -3.48 13.56 8.16
CA SER A 134 -3.44 12.82 9.42
C SER A 134 -2.61 11.56 9.32
N ILE A 135 -2.76 10.79 8.23
CA ILE A 135 -1.93 9.60 7.97
C ILE A 135 -0.44 9.99 7.92
N LYS A 136 -0.09 11.01 7.13
CA LYS A 136 1.31 11.47 7.01
C LYS A 136 1.87 11.92 8.36
N LYS A 137 1.10 12.70 9.12
CA LYS A 137 1.48 13.14 10.45
C LYS A 137 1.77 11.96 11.38
N ASN A 138 0.82 11.03 11.49
CA ASN A 138 0.93 9.89 12.41
C ASN A 138 2.04 8.89 12.05
N LEU A 139 2.53 8.91 10.81
CA LEU A 139 3.64 8.06 10.36
C LEU A 139 5.02 8.74 10.47
N LEU A 140 5.08 10.09 10.45
CA LEU A 140 6.33 10.84 10.38
C LEU A 140 6.70 11.54 11.71
N GLU A 141 5.78 11.68 12.62
CA GLU A 141 5.96 12.29 13.97
C GLU A 141 5.88 11.23 15.08
#